data_3c56eef3696f39de2b6a0a77b2bef33f
#
_entry.id   3c56eef3696f39de2b6a0a77b2bef33f
#
_cell.length_a   1.000
_cell.length_b   1.000
_cell.length_c   1.000
_cell.angle_alpha   90.00
_cell.angle_beta   90.00
_cell.angle_gamma   90.00
#
_symmetry.space_group_name_H-M   'P 1'
#
loop_
_entity.id
_entity.type
_entity.pdbx_description
1 polymer ?
#
loop_
_entity_poly.entity_id
_entity_poly.type
_entity_poly.pdbx_seq_one_letter_code
_entity_poly.pdbx_strand_id
1 'polypeptide(L)'
;MSRTFSHLRTLFLLLFAAFVTSVAAHAQTGIYAEFGASKVDALSNDWIYGPTFGVYHDFYSLPVFHLGADLRGNVLGVSQTTTLISGMLGPRVSLHPRVLPAMPYLEAMGGVGHYDYGNRQGSSTQFEYQFLAGIDDTVLPRLDWRIVEFSYGGLSALNGNLHPKTLSTGLVLRLP
;
A
#
# COMPACT_ATOMS: atom_id res chain seq x y z
N MET A 1 22.18 -8.89 42.86
CA MET A 1 21.87 -8.12 41.64
C MET A 1 21.01 -8.85 40.60
N SER A 2 20.77 -10.17 40.64
CA SER A 2 20.05 -10.91 39.59
C SER A 2 18.53 -10.85 39.66
N ARG A 3 17.92 -10.63 40.83
CA ARG A 3 16.44 -10.62 41.02
C ARG A 3 15.75 -9.40 40.41
N THR A 4 16.38 -8.24 40.44
CA THR A 4 15.79 -6.99 39.89
C THR A 4 15.66 -7.02 38.36
N PHE A 5 16.58 -7.66 37.67
CA PHE A 5 16.52 -7.84 36.21
C PHE A 5 15.42 -8.81 35.77
N SER A 6 15.11 -9.81 36.60
CA SER A 6 14.02 -10.74 36.34
C SER A 6 12.64 -10.04 36.37
N HIS A 7 12.41 -9.22 37.40
CA HIS A 7 11.13 -8.48 37.50
C HIS A 7 10.94 -7.44 36.41
N LEU A 8 11.99 -6.79 35.95
CA LEU A 8 11.95 -5.82 34.86
C LEU A 8 11.58 -6.49 33.52
N ARG A 9 12.15 -7.68 33.25
CA ARG A 9 11.80 -8.49 32.07
C ARG A 9 10.34 -8.97 32.11
N THR A 10 9.88 -9.45 33.25
CA THR A 10 8.50 -9.91 33.41
C THR A 10 7.51 -8.75 33.26
N LEU A 11 7.81 -7.58 33.84
CA LEU A 11 7.00 -6.39 33.68
C LEU A 11 6.92 -5.92 32.22
N PHE A 12 8.06 -5.95 31.52
CA PHE A 12 8.10 -5.59 30.09
C PHE A 12 7.28 -6.57 29.24
N LEU A 13 7.38 -7.87 29.50
CA LEU A 13 6.59 -8.90 28.80
C LEU A 13 5.09 -8.77 29.10
N LEU A 14 4.69 -8.46 30.34
CA LEU A 14 3.30 -8.24 30.69
C LEU A 14 2.74 -6.96 30.06
N LEU A 15 3.51 -5.88 30.03
CA LEU A 15 3.13 -4.64 29.34
C LEU A 15 3.04 -4.86 27.84
N PHE A 16 3.96 -5.60 27.25
CA PHE A 16 3.92 -5.96 25.82
C PHE A 16 2.72 -6.86 25.48
N ALA A 17 2.45 -7.87 26.32
CA ALA A 17 1.28 -8.74 26.17
C ALA A 17 -0.04 -7.97 26.32
N ALA A 18 -0.15 -7.07 27.33
CA ALA A 18 -1.31 -6.21 27.51
C ALA A 18 -1.50 -5.24 26.33
N PHE A 19 -0.41 -4.72 25.78
CA PHE A 19 -0.44 -3.88 24.58
C PHE A 19 -0.95 -4.64 23.35
N VAL A 20 -0.47 -5.87 23.12
CA VAL A 20 -0.90 -6.73 22.00
C VAL A 20 -2.36 -7.15 22.13
N THR A 21 -2.86 -7.44 23.34
CA THR A 21 -4.27 -7.84 23.54
C THR A 21 -5.27 -6.69 23.43
N SER A 22 -4.88 -5.46 23.73
CA SER A 22 -5.75 -4.28 23.60
C SER A 22 -5.98 -3.86 22.14
N VAL A 23 -5.13 -4.31 21.21
CA VAL A 23 -5.18 -3.95 19.79
C VAL A 23 -6.24 -4.72 19.01
N ALA A 24 -6.65 -5.91 19.46
CA ALA A 24 -7.56 -6.79 18.72
C ALA A 24 -9.02 -6.29 18.64
N ALA A 25 -9.40 -5.25 19.39
CA ALA A 25 -10.80 -4.85 19.56
C ALA A 25 -11.35 -3.97 18.40
N HIS A 26 -10.51 -3.45 17.49
CA HIS A 26 -10.93 -2.56 16.41
C HIS A 26 -10.17 -2.78 15.11
N ALA A 27 -9.73 -4.01 14.86
CA ALA A 27 -9.08 -4.36 13.60
C ALA A 27 -10.06 -4.18 12.43
N GLN A 28 -9.70 -3.39 11.44
CA GLN A 28 -10.50 -3.18 10.24
C GLN A 28 -9.74 -3.73 9.04
N THR A 29 -10.41 -4.53 8.22
CA THR A 29 -9.86 -5.02 6.96
C THR A 29 -10.59 -4.36 5.79
N GLY A 30 -9.85 -3.88 4.81
CA GLY A 30 -10.42 -3.39 3.56
C GLY A 30 -9.85 -4.14 2.37
N ILE A 31 -10.72 -4.50 1.42
CA ILE A 31 -10.33 -5.02 0.10
C ILE A 31 -10.61 -3.91 -0.90
N TYR A 32 -9.68 -3.67 -1.81
CA TYR A 32 -9.86 -2.59 -2.78
C TYR A 32 -9.50 -2.99 -4.21
N ALA A 33 -10.11 -2.27 -5.13
CA ALA A 33 -9.81 -2.30 -6.54
C ALA A 33 -9.74 -0.87 -7.08
N GLU A 34 -8.69 -0.57 -7.81
CA GLU A 34 -8.41 0.74 -8.38
C GLU A 34 -8.10 0.62 -9.87
N PHE A 35 -8.24 1.71 -10.57
CA PHE A 35 -7.72 1.89 -11.91
C PHE A 35 -6.80 3.10 -11.93
N GLY A 36 -5.59 2.90 -12.45
CA GLY A 36 -4.53 3.90 -12.44
C GLY A 36 -3.94 4.18 -13.81
N ALA A 37 -3.34 5.36 -13.88
CA ALA A 37 -2.50 5.82 -14.98
C ALA A 37 -1.10 6.08 -14.43
N SER A 38 -0.08 5.47 -15.01
CA SER A 38 1.30 5.61 -14.60
C SER A 38 2.16 6.18 -15.72
N LYS A 39 3.05 7.08 -15.35
CA LYS A 39 4.11 7.59 -16.22
C LYS A 39 5.45 7.05 -15.75
N VAL A 40 6.23 6.48 -16.67
CA VAL A 40 7.54 5.91 -16.40
C VAL A 40 8.59 6.71 -17.16
N ASP A 41 9.48 7.40 -16.44
CA ASP A 41 10.39 8.39 -17.01
C ASP A 41 11.44 7.83 -18.02
N ALA A 42 11.70 6.51 -18.01
CA ALA A 42 12.74 5.90 -18.88
C ALA A 42 12.20 5.29 -20.19
N LEU A 43 10.90 5.28 -20.37
CA LEU A 43 10.26 4.81 -21.58
C LEU A 43 9.60 5.99 -22.25
N SER A 44 9.58 5.98 -23.56
CA SER A 44 8.88 6.99 -24.37
C SER A 44 7.78 7.67 -23.56
N ASN A 45 7.52 8.92 -23.72
CA ASN A 45 6.59 9.77 -22.92
C ASN A 45 5.15 9.19 -22.78
N ASP A 46 4.99 7.88 -22.88
CA ASP A 46 3.72 7.16 -22.93
C ASP A 46 3.20 6.82 -21.53
N TRP A 47 1.91 6.95 -21.37
CA TRP A 47 1.19 6.55 -20.18
C TRP A 47 0.85 5.06 -20.25
N ILE A 48 1.06 4.34 -19.15
CA ILE A 48 0.59 2.98 -18.96
C ILE A 48 -0.61 2.99 -18.00
N TYR A 49 -1.59 2.15 -18.27
CA TYR A 49 -2.86 2.11 -17.53
C TYR A 49 -3.13 0.70 -17.04
N GLY A 50 -3.87 0.58 -15.96
CA GLY A 50 -4.33 -0.72 -15.54
C GLY A 50 -4.89 -0.78 -14.13
N PRO A 51 -5.41 -1.97 -13.77
CA PRO A 51 -5.97 -2.21 -12.45
C PRO A 51 -4.90 -2.45 -11.39
N THR A 52 -5.25 -2.05 -10.18
CA THR A 52 -4.58 -2.39 -8.94
C THR A 52 -5.59 -3.04 -8.01
N PHE A 53 -5.19 -4.12 -7.33
CA PHE A 53 -6.00 -4.81 -6.34
C PHE A 53 -5.18 -4.97 -5.06
N GLY A 54 -5.84 -4.88 -3.92
CA GLY A 54 -5.16 -5.09 -2.68
C GLY A 54 -6.08 -5.33 -1.49
N VAL A 55 -5.44 -5.61 -0.38
CA VAL A 55 -6.08 -5.79 0.92
C VAL A 55 -5.21 -5.12 1.97
N TYR A 56 -5.83 -4.28 2.78
CA TYR A 56 -5.17 -3.75 3.97
C TYR A 56 -5.82 -4.27 5.25
N HIS A 57 -5.06 -4.31 6.31
CA HIS A 57 -5.52 -4.67 7.63
C HIS A 57 -4.94 -3.71 8.67
N ASP A 58 -5.83 -2.97 9.34
CA ASP A 58 -5.47 -2.09 10.45
C ASP A 58 -5.42 -2.91 11.74
N PHE A 59 -4.24 -3.09 12.30
CA PHE A 59 -4.01 -3.85 13.52
C PHE A 59 -3.92 -2.97 14.77
N TYR A 60 -3.83 -1.65 14.60
CA TYR A 60 -3.81 -0.70 15.70
C TYR A 60 -4.65 0.53 15.38
N SER A 61 -5.66 0.82 16.20
CA SER A 61 -6.59 1.93 15.99
C SER A 61 -6.64 2.83 17.22
N LEU A 62 -6.30 4.09 17.01
CA LEU A 62 -6.57 5.20 17.91
C LEU A 62 -7.77 6.00 17.39
N PRO A 63 -8.37 6.89 18.18
CA PRO A 63 -9.59 7.62 17.77
C PRO A 63 -9.47 8.42 16.46
N VAL A 64 -8.26 8.74 16.03
CA VAL A 64 -7.97 9.56 14.82
C VAL A 64 -6.93 8.91 13.92
N PHE A 65 -6.20 7.91 14.41
CA PHE A 65 -5.01 7.39 13.76
C PHE A 65 -5.04 5.87 13.73
N HIS A 66 -4.87 5.26 12.55
CA HIS A 66 -4.82 3.82 12.38
C HIS A 66 -3.47 3.41 11.79
N LEU A 67 -2.94 2.30 12.28
CA LEU A 67 -1.74 1.65 11.76
C LEU A 67 -2.11 0.27 11.25
N GLY A 68 -1.66 -0.04 10.06
CA GLY A 68 -1.93 -1.30 9.41
C GLY A 68 -0.80 -1.75 8.48
N ALA A 69 -1.09 -2.78 7.75
CA ALA A 69 -0.29 -3.25 6.63
C ALA A 69 -1.19 -3.39 5.40
N ASP A 70 -0.61 -3.17 4.23
CA ASP A 70 -1.27 -3.31 2.93
C ASP A 70 -0.50 -4.32 2.07
N LEU A 71 -1.24 -5.18 1.39
CA LEU A 71 -0.76 -6.10 0.35
C LEU A 71 -1.42 -5.71 -0.97
N ARG A 72 -0.60 -5.45 -1.99
CA ARG A 72 -1.03 -4.86 -3.26
C ARG A 72 -0.48 -5.63 -4.45
N GLY A 73 -1.30 -5.77 -5.50
CA GLY A 73 -0.88 -6.22 -6.82
C GLY A 73 -1.27 -5.21 -7.90
N ASN A 74 -0.32 -4.81 -8.74
CA ASN A 74 -0.56 -3.92 -9.87
C ASN A 74 -0.38 -4.68 -11.18
N VAL A 75 -1.24 -4.39 -12.14
CA VAL A 75 -1.12 -4.87 -13.52
C VAL A 75 -1.30 -3.68 -14.45
N LEU A 76 -0.20 -3.07 -14.83
CA LEU A 76 -0.18 -1.88 -15.68
C LEU A 76 0.36 -2.25 -17.06
N GLY A 77 -0.28 -1.80 -18.12
CA GLY A 77 0.15 -2.11 -19.48
C GLY A 77 -0.26 -1.04 -20.50
N VAL A 78 0.47 -1.00 -21.58
CA VAL A 78 0.05 -0.29 -22.80
C VAL A 78 -0.09 -1.33 -23.88
N SER A 79 -1.30 -1.43 -24.42
CA SER A 79 -1.61 -2.04 -25.73
C SER A 79 -0.45 -2.85 -26.34
N GLN A 80 -0.29 -4.10 -25.94
CA GLN A 80 0.58 -5.14 -26.54
C GLN A 80 2.12 -4.94 -26.48
N THR A 81 2.62 -3.83 -25.94
CA THR A 81 4.05 -3.53 -26.08
C THR A 81 4.81 -3.50 -24.76
N THR A 82 4.17 -3.17 -23.67
CA THR A 82 4.84 -2.98 -22.36
C THR A 82 3.91 -3.35 -21.23
N THR A 83 4.36 -4.19 -20.32
CA THR A 83 3.57 -4.61 -19.14
C THR A 83 4.43 -4.50 -17.89
N LEU A 84 3.86 -3.93 -16.84
CA LEU A 84 4.41 -3.93 -15.49
C LEU A 84 3.44 -4.68 -14.57
N ILE A 85 3.88 -5.80 -14.03
CA ILE A 85 3.15 -6.55 -13.01
C ILE A 85 3.96 -6.49 -11.73
N SER A 86 3.36 -6.09 -10.63
CA SER A 86 4.06 -6.07 -9.35
C SER A 86 3.20 -6.57 -8.19
N GLY A 87 3.89 -7.13 -7.20
CA GLY A 87 3.32 -7.52 -5.93
C GLY A 87 4.12 -6.89 -4.80
N MET A 88 3.44 -6.16 -3.91
CA MET A 88 4.08 -5.36 -2.87
C MET A 88 3.35 -5.49 -1.53
N LEU A 89 4.11 -5.30 -0.47
CA LEU A 89 3.63 -5.28 0.91
C LEU A 89 4.30 -4.13 1.65
N GLY A 90 3.56 -3.48 2.56
CA GLY A 90 4.14 -2.44 3.37
C GLY A 90 3.25 -1.90 4.47
N PRO A 91 3.79 -1.07 5.37
CA PRO A 91 3.02 -0.39 6.39
C PRO A 91 2.10 0.68 5.79
N ARG A 92 0.92 0.79 6.39
CA ARG A 92 -0.11 1.78 6.11
C ARG A 92 -0.40 2.60 7.36
N VAL A 93 -0.53 3.90 7.18
CA VAL A 93 -0.98 4.85 8.21
C VAL A 93 -2.16 5.61 7.65
N SER A 94 -3.30 5.58 8.34
CA SER A 94 -4.48 6.36 7.95
C SER A 94 -4.98 7.26 9.08
N LEU A 95 -5.55 8.40 8.70
CA LEU A 95 -6.18 9.33 9.63
C LEU A 95 -7.69 9.29 9.44
N HIS A 96 -8.43 9.21 10.55
CA HIS A 96 -9.88 9.22 10.58
C HIS A 96 -10.38 10.46 11.37
N PRO A 97 -10.31 11.66 10.77
CA PRO A 97 -10.75 12.87 11.45
C PRO A 97 -12.26 12.80 11.70
N ARG A 98 -12.68 13.06 12.94
CA ARG A 98 -14.10 12.96 13.36
C ARG A 98 -15.02 13.97 12.66
N VAL A 99 -14.48 15.00 12.06
CA VAL A 99 -15.23 16.14 11.50
C VAL A 99 -15.33 16.07 9.98
N LEU A 100 -14.44 15.33 9.33
CA LEU A 100 -14.38 15.19 7.86
C LEU A 100 -14.65 13.74 7.46
N PRO A 101 -15.44 13.48 6.44
CA PRO A 101 -15.62 12.13 5.90
C PRO A 101 -14.35 11.60 5.20
N ALA A 102 -13.45 12.49 4.84
CA ALA A 102 -12.22 12.17 4.13
C ALA A 102 -11.19 11.53 5.07
N MET A 103 -10.62 10.41 4.66
CA MET A 103 -9.64 9.61 5.38
C MET A 103 -8.31 9.59 4.60
N PRO A 104 -7.42 10.58 4.82
CA PRO A 104 -6.11 10.55 4.19
C PRO A 104 -5.25 9.42 4.75
N TYR A 105 -4.41 8.84 3.89
CA TYR A 105 -3.48 7.78 4.27
C TYR A 105 -2.14 7.91 3.56
N LEU A 106 -1.14 7.28 4.14
CA LEU A 106 0.21 7.14 3.61
C LEU A 106 0.65 5.69 3.70
N GLU A 107 1.41 5.23 2.71
CA GLU A 107 1.99 3.89 2.68
C GLU A 107 3.42 3.93 2.17
N ALA A 108 4.23 2.99 2.65
CA ALA A 108 5.56 2.73 2.13
C ALA A 108 5.66 1.23 1.83
N MET A 109 5.80 0.88 0.58
CA MET A 109 5.71 -0.50 0.12
C MET A 109 7.02 -0.98 -0.48
N GLY A 110 7.28 -2.28 -0.33
CA GLY A 110 8.38 -2.98 -0.97
C GLY A 110 7.91 -4.32 -1.53
N GLY A 111 8.50 -4.74 -2.63
CA GLY A 111 8.09 -5.98 -3.27
C GLY A 111 8.89 -6.32 -4.51
N VAL A 112 8.25 -7.01 -5.42
CA VAL A 112 8.83 -7.41 -6.69
C VAL A 112 7.99 -6.91 -7.86
N GLY A 113 8.65 -6.31 -8.84
CA GLY A 113 8.06 -5.90 -10.10
C GLY A 113 8.65 -6.68 -11.26
N HIS A 114 7.79 -7.15 -12.14
CA HIS A 114 8.15 -7.76 -13.41
C HIS A 114 7.80 -6.80 -14.53
N TYR A 115 8.81 -6.40 -15.27
CA TYR A 115 8.68 -5.50 -16.39
C TYR A 115 9.00 -6.21 -17.70
N ASP A 116 8.08 -6.13 -18.67
CA ASP A 116 8.25 -6.67 -20.02
C ASP A 116 8.21 -5.52 -21.03
N TYR A 117 9.29 -5.38 -21.79
CA TYR A 117 9.43 -4.33 -22.81
C TYR A 117 8.77 -4.66 -24.16
N GLY A 118 8.12 -5.83 -24.28
CA GLY A 118 7.58 -6.29 -25.56
C GLY A 118 8.67 -6.46 -26.65
N ASN A 119 8.32 -7.17 -27.68
CA ASN A 119 9.08 -7.37 -28.93
C ASN A 119 10.58 -7.01 -28.98
N ARG A 120 11.48 -7.68 -28.26
CA ARG A 120 12.95 -7.77 -28.47
C ARG A 120 13.87 -7.25 -27.37
N GLN A 121 13.38 -6.61 -26.31
CA GLN A 121 14.28 -6.04 -25.29
C GLN A 121 14.37 -6.87 -23.98
N GLY A 122 13.64 -7.98 -23.89
CA GLY A 122 13.65 -8.88 -22.74
C GLY A 122 12.76 -8.42 -21.60
N SER A 123 12.58 -9.31 -20.63
CA SER A 123 11.84 -9.03 -19.38
C SER A 123 12.82 -9.03 -18.20
N SER A 124 12.48 -8.31 -17.14
CA SER A 124 13.26 -8.23 -15.92
C SER A 124 12.36 -8.27 -14.70
N THR A 125 12.74 -9.07 -13.71
CA THR A 125 12.09 -9.11 -12.39
C THR A 125 13.08 -8.53 -11.38
N GLN A 126 12.68 -7.49 -10.69
CA GLN A 126 13.54 -6.74 -9.79
C GLN A 126 12.79 -6.32 -8.52
N PHE A 127 13.54 -5.90 -7.53
CA PHE A 127 12.96 -5.26 -6.35
C PHE A 127 12.30 -3.93 -6.74
N GLU A 128 11.09 -3.72 -6.25
CA GLU A 128 10.32 -2.51 -6.40
C GLU A 128 9.99 -1.92 -5.03
N TYR A 129 10.04 -0.59 -4.92
CA TYR A 129 9.51 0.12 -3.78
C TYR A 129 8.54 1.22 -4.24
N GLN A 130 7.55 1.54 -3.41
CA GLN A 130 6.60 2.63 -3.66
C GLN A 130 6.29 3.39 -2.38
N PHE A 131 6.14 4.70 -2.51
CA PHE A 131 5.55 5.58 -1.51
C PHE A 131 4.22 6.07 -2.06
N LEU A 132 3.18 5.96 -1.26
CA LEU A 132 1.82 6.27 -1.66
C LEU A 132 1.18 7.25 -0.69
N ALA A 133 0.35 8.12 -1.25
CA ALA A 133 -0.51 9.03 -0.51
C ALA A 133 -1.88 9.06 -1.17
N GLY A 134 -2.94 8.87 -0.40
CA GLY A 134 -4.29 8.84 -0.94
C GLY A 134 -5.32 9.38 0.04
N ILE A 135 -6.54 9.51 -0.46
CA ILE A 135 -7.71 9.96 0.29
C ILE A 135 -8.87 9.02 -0.04
N ASP A 136 -9.39 8.34 0.98
CA ASP A 136 -10.62 7.56 0.92
C ASP A 136 -11.78 8.38 1.50
N ASP A 137 -12.98 8.29 0.94
CA ASP A 137 -14.21 8.94 1.41
C ASP A 137 -15.35 7.93 1.52
N THR A 138 -16.08 7.95 2.63
CA THR A 138 -17.16 7.00 2.87
C THR A 138 -18.41 7.39 2.09
N VAL A 139 -18.75 6.59 1.07
CA VAL A 139 -19.94 6.78 0.23
C VAL A 139 -21.15 6.01 0.76
N LEU A 140 -20.93 4.78 1.23
CA LEU A 140 -21.95 3.92 1.81
C LEU A 140 -21.40 3.21 3.07
N PRO A 141 -22.25 2.70 3.98
CA PRO A 141 -21.79 1.85 5.05
C PRO A 141 -20.92 0.70 4.48
N ARG A 142 -19.64 0.64 4.84
CA ARG A 142 -18.63 -0.34 4.40
C ARG A 142 -18.10 -0.15 2.97
N LEU A 143 -18.51 0.87 2.23
CA LEU A 143 -17.98 1.16 0.91
C LEU A 143 -17.40 2.58 0.89
N ASP A 144 -16.11 2.67 0.69
CA ASP A 144 -15.42 3.93 0.50
C ASP A 144 -15.01 4.10 -0.97
N TRP A 145 -15.02 5.33 -1.40
CA TRP A 145 -14.42 5.73 -2.66
C TRP A 145 -13.01 6.21 -2.38
N ARG A 146 -12.03 5.58 -2.99
CA ARG A 146 -10.67 6.12 -3.08
C ARG A 146 -10.67 7.20 -4.13
N ILE A 147 -10.85 8.45 -3.68
CA ILE A 147 -11.00 9.61 -4.55
C ILE A 147 -9.78 9.74 -5.44
N VAL A 148 -8.62 9.69 -4.81
CA VAL A 148 -7.32 9.82 -5.47
C VAL A 148 -6.25 9.13 -4.64
N GLU A 149 -5.37 8.43 -5.32
CA GLU A 149 -4.11 7.96 -4.77
C GLU A 149 -2.99 8.35 -5.73
N PHE A 150 -1.94 8.89 -5.18
CA PHE A 150 -0.68 9.16 -5.89
C PHE A 150 0.39 8.21 -5.37
N SER A 151 1.10 7.55 -6.26
CA SER A 151 2.27 6.74 -5.91
C SER A 151 3.51 7.19 -6.66
N TYR A 152 4.64 7.11 -5.98
CA TYR A 152 5.98 7.30 -6.52
C TYR A 152 6.82 6.09 -6.17
N GLY A 153 7.39 5.44 -7.18
CA GLY A 153 8.15 4.22 -6.99
C GLY A 153 9.54 4.23 -7.60
N GLY A 154 10.27 3.15 -7.37
CA GLY A 154 11.53 2.85 -8.00
C GLY A 154 11.64 1.36 -8.28
N LEU A 155 12.02 1.03 -9.51
CA LEU A 155 12.30 -0.31 -10.00
C LEU A 155 13.67 -0.30 -10.69
N SER A 156 14.58 -1.15 -10.23
CA SER A 156 15.86 -1.37 -10.93
C SER A 156 15.62 -2.20 -12.18
N ALA A 157 15.85 -1.63 -13.36
CA ALA A 157 15.71 -2.32 -14.64
C ALA A 157 17.07 -2.55 -15.30
N LEU A 158 17.10 -3.44 -16.31
CA LEU A 158 18.34 -3.81 -17.05
C LEU A 158 19.06 -2.61 -17.68
N ASN A 159 18.33 -1.55 -18.03
CA ASN A 159 18.83 -0.37 -18.72
C ASN A 159 18.79 0.92 -17.86
N GLY A 160 18.67 0.79 -16.54
CA GLY A 160 18.61 1.94 -15.62
C GLY A 160 17.47 1.81 -14.62
N ASN A 161 17.35 2.78 -13.73
CA ASN A 161 16.28 2.82 -12.75
C ASN A 161 15.02 3.44 -13.38
N LEU A 162 13.89 2.76 -13.22
CA LEU A 162 12.58 3.26 -13.59
C LEU A 162 11.92 3.90 -12.36
N HIS A 163 11.31 5.05 -12.54
CA HIS A 163 10.59 5.76 -11.48
C HIS A 163 9.12 5.97 -11.88
N PRO A 164 8.26 4.94 -11.72
CA PRO A 164 6.85 5.08 -12.02
C PRO A 164 6.19 6.10 -11.10
N LYS A 165 5.39 6.99 -11.69
CA LYS A 165 4.51 7.94 -11.01
C LYS A 165 3.10 7.57 -11.41
N THR A 166 2.29 7.12 -10.47
CA THR A 166 0.93 6.63 -10.77
C THR A 166 -0.09 7.49 -10.07
N LEU A 167 -1.17 7.76 -10.77
CA LEU A 167 -2.38 8.35 -10.23
C LEU A 167 -3.51 7.35 -10.41
N SER A 168 -4.21 7.01 -9.34
CA SER A 168 -5.30 6.05 -9.36
C SER A 168 -6.54 6.52 -8.60
N THR A 169 -7.67 5.88 -8.90
CA THR A 169 -8.93 6.02 -8.19
C THR A 169 -9.60 4.65 -8.13
N GLY A 170 -10.47 4.43 -7.14
CA GLY A 170 -11.06 3.12 -6.97
C GLY A 170 -12.07 3.02 -5.84
N LEU A 171 -12.42 1.80 -5.50
CA LEU A 171 -13.37 1.48 -4.44
C LEU A 171 -12.71 0.59 -3.38
N VAL A 172 -13.11 0.80 -2.14
CA VAL A 172 -12.66 0.04 -0.97
C VAL A 172 -13.86 -0.54 -0.26
N LEU A 173 -13.89 -1.85 -0.12
CA LEU A 173 -14.89 -2.57 0.67
C LEU A 173 -14.33 -2.89 2.06
N ARG A 174 -14.91 -2.30 3.10
CA ARG A 174 -14.55 -2.58 4.49
C ARG A 174 -15.27 -3.83 4.98
N LEU A 175 -14.51 -4.79 5.42
CA LEU A 175 -15.01 -6.01 6.04
C LEU A 175 -15.30 -5.76 7.53
N PRO A 176 -16.29 -6.46 8.11
CA PRO A 176 -16.64 -6.35 9.52
C PRO A 176 -15.55 -6.90 10.43
#